data_bfa5d502e48529dc1f06d26d250e9742
#
_entry.id   bfa5d502e48529dc1f06d26d250e9742
#
_cell.length_a   1.000
_cell.length_b   1.000
_cell.length_c   1.000
_cell.angle_alpha   90.00
_cell.angle_beta   90.00
_cell.angle_gamma   90.00
#
_symmetry.space_group_name_H-M   'P 1'
#
loop_
_entity.id
_entity.type
_entity.pdbx_description
1 polymer ?
#
loop_
_entity_poly.entity_id
_entity_poly.type
_entity_poly.pdbx_seq_one_letter_code
_entity_poly.pdbx_strand_id
1 'polypeptide(L)'
;MSYQSMEEAKLRGEKENIPFWKAIQLEDAQERDVKIEDSWEKMKYMWQSMLDALDAYEPDKVSRSGLVGTEGGLMDNYRENEEPLCGDFVSKVMSNALKMGCNNAGMKRIVAAPTAGSCGIIPAVFIAYEQYYKVNEDSIIKALFTASGIGEIV
;
A
#
# COMPACT_ATOMS: atom_id res chain seq x y z
N MET A 1 -6.45 -22.70 4.44
CA MET A 1 -5.45 -23.20 3.46
C MET A 1 -5.21 -22.07 2.47
N SER A 2 -4.04 -21.44 2.52
CA SER A 2 -3.71 -20.41 1.53
C SER A 2 -3.60 -21.03 0.14
N TYR A 3 -4.00 -20.28 -0.88
CA TYR A 3 -3.86 -20.69 -2.26
C TYR A 3 -2.40 -21.00 -2.59
N GLN A 4 -2.14 -22.14 -3.24
CA GLN A 4 -0.79 -22.52 -3.65
C GLN A 4 -0.40 -21.90 -5.00
N SER A 5 -1.35 -21.31 -5.72
CA SER A 5 -1.11 -20.65 -7.00
C SER A 5 -2.19 -19.62 -7.33
N MET A 6 -1.83 -18.62 -8.17
CA MET A 6 -2.77 -17.66 -8.76
C MET A 6 -3.90 -18.33 -9.53
N GLU A 7 -3.61 -19.46 -10.18
CA GLU A 7 -4.60 -20.21 -10.94
C GLU A 7 -5.67 -20.82 -10.02
N GLU A 8 -5.28 -21.33 -8.86
CA GLU A 8 -6.23 -21.87 -7.88
C GLU A 8 -7.16 -20.78 -7.33
N ALA A 9 -6.64 -19.62 -6.95
CA ALA A 9 -7.44 -18.50 -6.51
C ALA A 9 -8.40 -17.98 -7.59
N LYS A 10 -7.92 -17.94 -8.85
CA LYS A 10 -8.73 -17.56 -10.00
C LYS A 10 -9.85 -18.58 -10.26
N LEU A 11 -9.53 -19.87 -10.26
CA LEU A 11 -10.51 -20.95 -10.46
C LEU A 11 -11.62 -20.94 -9.41
N ARG A 12 -11.28 -20.61 -8.15
CA ARG A 12 -12.30 -20.43 -7.11
C ARG A 12 -13.24 -19.27 -7.45
N GLY A 13 -12.66 -18.12 -7.83
CA GLY A 13 -13.46 -16.97 -8.26
C GLY A 13 -14.42 -17.29 -9.40
N GLU A 14 -13.93 -18.01 -10.42
CA GLU A 14 -14.75 -18.45 -11.56
C GLU A 14 -15.85 -19.45 -11.14
N LYS A 15 -15.50 -20.42 -10.31
CA LYS A 15 -16.45 -21.46 -9.83
C LYS A 15 -17.56 -20.88 -8.97
N GLU A 16 -17.24 -19.92 -8.11
CA GLU A 16 -18.18 -19.26 -7.20
C GLU A 16 -18.83 -18.01 -7.82
N ASN A 17 -18.43 -17.64 -9.04
CA ASN A 17 -18.86 -16.43 -9.74
C ASN A 17 -18.67 -15.15 -8.91
N ILE A 18 -17.51 -15.04 -8.26
CA ILE A 18 -17.11 -13.91 -7.45
C ILE A 18 -15.80 -13.29 -7.98
N PRO A 19 -15.57 -11.99 -7.79
CA PRO A 19 -14.33 -11.36 -8.21
C PRO A 19 -13.13 -11.85 -7.36
N PHE A 20 -11.93 -11.83 -7.94
CA PHE A 20 -10.70 -12.32 -7.31
C PHE A 20 -10.47 -11.75 -5.90
N TRP A 21 -10.61 -10.42 -5.72
CA TRP A 21 -10.46 -9.79 -4.40
C TRP A 21 -11.40 -10.39 -3.34
N LYS A 22 -12.60 -10.80 -3.76
CA LYS A 22 -13.58 -11.39 -2.85
C LYS A 22 -13.19 -12.83 -2.44
N ALA A 23 -12.61 -13.59 -3.36
CA ALA A 23 -12.07 -14.91 -3.07
C ALA A 23 -10.94 -14.80 -2.01
N ILE A 24 -10.04 -13.83 -2.17
CA ILE A 24 -8.97 -13.57 -1.18
C ILE A 24 -9.54 -13.13 0.17
N GLN A 25 -10.53 -12.25 0.19
CA GLN A 25 -11.18 -11.83 1.44
C GLN A 25 -11.83 -13.01 2.18
N LEU A 26 -12.50 -13.90 1.45
CA LEU A 26 -13.11 -15.09 2.03
C LEU A 26 -12.07 -16.06 2.61
N GLU A 27 -10.94 -16.20 1.94
CA GLU A 27 -9.81 -17.01 2.42
C GLU A 27 -9.22 -16.42 3.72
N ASP A 28 -8.92 -15.11 3.74
CA ASP A 28 -8.43 -14.41 4.94
C ASP A 28 -9.39 -14.59 6.13
N ALA A 29 -10.69 -14.43 5.90
CA ALA A 29 -11.68 -14.61 6.94
C ALA A 29 -11.73 -16.05 7.46
N GLN A 30 -11.63 -17.03 6.57
CA GLN A 30 -11.64 -18.45 6.90
C GLN A 30 -10.37 -18.88 7.65
N GLU A 31 -9.19 -18.46 7.20
CA GLU A 31 -7.93 -18.80 7.87
C GLU A 31 -7.81 -18.21 9.27
N ARG A 32 -8.34 -17.02 9.45
CA ARG A 32 -8.32 -16.33 10.74
C ARG A 32 -9.49 -16.69 11.66
N ASP A 33 -10.41 -17.51 11.20
CA ASP A 33 -11.65 -17.87 11.92
C ASP A 33 -12.42 -16.63 12.39
N VAL A 34 -12.63 -15.67 11.48
CA VAL A 34 -13.33 -14.42 11.73
C VAL A 34 -14.46 -14.21 10.72
N LYS A 35 -15.35 -13.25 11.00
CA LYS A 35 -16.39 -12.87 10.03
C LYS A 35 -15.79 -12.12 8.85
N ILE A 36 -16.48 -12.15 7.71
CA ILE A 36 -16.07 -11.45 6.48
C ILE A 36 -15.99 -9.94 6.72
N GLU A 37 -16.91 -9.41 7.52
CA GLU A 37 -16.93 -8.00 7.90
C GLU A 37 -15.67 -7.62 8.70
N ASP A 38 -15.23 -8.47 9.61
CA ASP A 38 -14.02 -8.23 10.42
C ASP A 38 -12.74 -8.24 9.55
N SER A 39 -12.70 -9.08 8.51
CA SER A 39 -11.62 -9.07 7.52
C SER A 39 -11.59 -7.76 6.73
N TRP A 40 -12.76 -7.26 6.31
CA TRP A 40 -12.88 -5.96 5.63
C TRP A 40 -12.42 -4.80 6.51
N GLU A 41 -12.91 -4.72 7.74
CA GLU A 41 -12.55 -3.66 8.69
C GLU A 41 -11.05 -3.68 9.03
N LYS A 42 -10.45 -4.86 9.10
CA LYS A 42 -8.99 -4.97 9.28
C LYS A 42 -8.22 -4.42 8.08
N MET A 43 -8.62 -4.73 6.86
CA MET A 43 -7.97 -4.20 5.65
C MET A 43 -8.13 -2.67 5.60
N LYS A 44 -9.31 -2.16 5.95
CA LYS A 44 -9.57 -0.72 6.08
C LYS A 44 -8.67 -0.06 7.13
N TYR A 45 -8.51 -0.69 8.29
CA TYR A 45 -7.58 -0.21 9.32
C TYR A 45 -6.12 -0.21 8.82
N MET A 46 -5.71 -1.21 8.04
CA MET A 46 -4.38 -1.23 7.43
C MET A 46 -4.20 -0.09 6.42
N TRP A 47 -5.22 0.17 5.60
CA TRP A 47 -5.23 1.30 4.68
C TRP A 47 -5.08 2.64 5.41
N GLN A 48 -5.90 2.88 6.43
CA GLN A 48 -5.77 4.09 7.26
C GLN A 48 -4.37 4.21 7.87
N SER A 49 -3.80 3.10 8.34
CA SER A 49 -2.44 3.10 8.88
C SER A 49 -1.36 3.44 7.84
N MET A 50 -1.59 3.13 6.55
CA MET A 50 -0.71 3.54 5.45
C MET A 50 -0.81 5.05 5.20
N LEU A 51 -2.03 5.61 5.22
CA LEU A 51 -2.27 7.05 5.12
C LEU A 51 -1.60 7.79 6.27
N ASP A 52 -1.86 7.38 7.51
CA ASP A 52 -1.27 7.98 8.71
C ASP A 52 0.26 7.93 8.69
N ALA A 53 0.83 6.83 8.18
CA ALA A 53 2.28 6.69 8.07
C ALA A 53 2.87 7.68 7.07
N LEU A 54 2.19 7.95 5.94
CA LEU A 54 2.63 8.96 4.97
C LEU A 54 2.51 10.37 5.55
N ASP A 55 1.40 10.68 6.20
CA ASP A 55 1.13 11.99 6.80
C ASP A 55 2.08 12.30 7.98
N ALA A 56 2.61 11.28 8.63
CA ALA A 56 3.61 11.44 9.68
C ALA A 56 5.00 11.85 9.16
N TYR A 57 5.20 12.01 7.84
CA TYR A 57 6.47 12.44 7.28
C TYR A 57 6.81 13.89 7.67
N GLU A 58 8.04 14.11 8.07
CA GLU A 58 8.57 15.43 8.44
C GLU A 58 9.73 15.78 7.50
N PRO A 59 9.55 16.75 6.56
CA PRO A 59 10.51 17.02 5.49
C PRO A 59 11.89 17.47 5.96
N ASP A 60 11.96 18.10 7.13
CA ASP A 60 13.20 18.66 7.69
C ASP A 60 13.89 17.72 8.69
N LYS A 61 13.29 16.56 8.96
CA LYS A 61 13.79 15.62 9.96
C LYS A 61 14.70 14.58 9.34
N VAL A 62 15.94 14.61 9.76
CA VAL A 62 16.96 13.61 9.36
C VAL A 62 16.92 12.43 10.32
N SER A 63 17.16 11.22 9.81
CA SER A 63 17.26 9.99 10.60
C SER A 63 18.40 10.09 11.62
N ARG A 64 18.38 9.21 12.63
CA ARG A 64 19.41 9.18 13.69
C ARG A 64 20.82 8.96 13.15
N SER A 65 20.97 8.32 12.01
CA SER A 65 22.26 8.14 11.32
C SER A 65 22.76 9.37 10.58
N GLY A 66 21.90 10.36 10.35
CA GLY A 66 22.19 11.54 9.53
C GLY A 66 22.20 11.28 8.01
N LEU A 67 21.86 10.07 7.57
CA LEU A 67 22.03 9.66 6.17
C LEU A 67 20.78 9.84 5.31
N VAL A 68 19.58 9.79 5.90
CA VAL A 68 18.31 9.87 5.18
C VAL A 68 17.29 10.69 5.98
N GLY A 69 16.29 11.25 5.32
CA GLY A 69 15.18 11.95 5.97
C GLY A 69 14.51 13.02 5.12
N THR A 70 15.24 13.73 4.30
CA THR A 70 14.76 14.89 3.55
C THR A 70 14.35 14.59 2.12
N GLU A 71 14.64 13.40 1.61
CA GLU A 71 14.53 13.02 0.19
C GLU A 71 13.09 13.15 -0.34
N GLY A 72 12.09 12.79 0.48
CA GLY A 72 10.69 12.95 0.13
C GLY A 72 10.28 14.40 -0.04
N GLY A 73 10.76 15.28 0.83
CA GLY A 73 10.54 16.72 0.74
C GLY A 73 11.23 17.35 -0.46
N LEU A 74 12.47 16.93 -0.76
CA LEU A 74 13.18 17.36 -1.97
C LEU A 74 12.44 16.96 -3.24
N MET A 75 11.87 15.76 -3.27
CA MET A 75 11.08 15.29 -4.41
C MET A 75 9.77 16.08 -4.57
N ASP A 76 9.10 16.43 -3.48
CA ASP A 76 7.91 17.29 -3.55
C ASP A 76 8.27 18.67 -4.08
N ASN A 77 9.35 19.29 -3.56
CA ASN A 77 9.81 20.58 -4.05
C ASN A 77 10.16 20.56 -5.54
N TYR A 78 10.80 19.50 -6.03
CA TYR A 78 11.06 19.32 -7.46
C TYR A 78 9.76 19.27 -8.25
N ARG A 79 8.76 18.50 -7.80
CA ARG A 79 7.46 18.37 -8.48
C ARG A 79 6.66 19.66 -8.52
N GLU A 80 6.80 20.52 -7.50
CA GLU A 80 6.07 21.79 -7.42
C GLU A 80 6.69 22.89 -8.26
N ASN A 81 7.99 22.85 -8.51
CA ASN A 81 8.73 23.93 -9.15
C ASN A 81 9.24 23.60 -10.55
N GLU A 82 9.25 22.31 -10.93
CA GLU A 82 9.78 21.82 -12.20
C GLU A 82 8.76 20.91 -12.89
N GLU A 83 8.97 20.63 -14.16
CA GLU A 83 8.21 19.62 -14.90
C GLU A 83 8.91 18.25 -14.77
N PRO A 84 8.34 17.29 -14.02
CA PRO A 84 8.98 16.00 -13.80
C PRO A 84 9.12 15.19 -15.10
N LEU A 85 10.32 14.73 -15.41
CA LEU A 85 10.61 13.92 -16.61
C LEU A 85 9.76 12.65 -16.71
N CYS A 86 9.38 12.06 -15.57
CA CYS A 86 8.53 10.86 -15.52
C CYS A 86 7.02 11.17 -15.43
N GLY A 87 6.63 12.42 -15.55
CA GLY A 87 5.27 12.90 -15.41
C GLY A 87 4.80 12.99 -13.95
N ASP A 88 3.66 13.66 -13.73
CA ASP A 88 3.19 14.00 -12.39
C ASP A 88 2.81 12.76 -11.55
N PHE A 89 2.10 11.78 -12.12
CA PHE A 89 1.68 10.59 -11.39
C PHE A 89 2.89 9.78 -10.86
N VAL A 90 3.85 9.47 -11.72
CA VAL A 90 5.02 8.65 -11.31
C VAL A 90 5.89 9.41 -10.32
N SER A 91 6.09 10.71 -10.51
CA SER A 91 6.84 11.54 -9.55
C SER A 91 6.15 11.63 -8.19
N LYS A 92 4.81 11.62 -8.14
CA LYS A 92 4.04 11.52 -6.89
C LYS A 92 4.27 10.18 -6.19
N VAL A 93 4.23 9.08 -6.93
CA VAL A 93 4.56 7.74 -6.38
C VAL A 93 5.97 7.72 -5.80
N MET A 94 6.95 8.28 -6.53
CA MET A 94 8.35 8.37 -6.06
C MET A 94 8.46 9.19 -4.77
N SER A 95 7.80 10.36 -4.70
CA SER A 95 7.78 11.17 -3.47
C SER A 95 7.20 10.39 -2.28
N ASN A 96 6.04 9.75 -2.47
CA ASN A 96 5.42 8.95 -1.42
C ASN A 96 6.32 7.79 -0.96
N ALA A 97 6.97 7.09 -1.90
CA ALA A 97 7.90 6.00 -1.58
C ALA A 97 9.11 6.47 -0.78
N LEU A 98 9.70 7.61 -1.15
CA LEU A 98 10.80 8.23 -0.41
C LEU A 98 10.38 8.63 1.01
N LYS A 99 9.20 9.25 1.18
CA LYS A 99 8.65 9.60 2.50
C LYS A 99 8.48 8.38 3.38
N MET A 100 7.93 7.30 2.85
CA MET A 100 7.76 6.04 3.61
C MET A 100 9.13 5.43 3.98
N GLY A 101 10.10 5.45 3.07
CA GLY A 101 11.47 5.02 3.33
C GLY A 101 12.13 5.84 4.44
N CYS A 102 11.99 7.16 4.40
CA CYS A 102 12.48 8.06 5.44
C CYS A 102 11.81 7.80 6.80
N ASN A 103 10.50 7.57 6.83
CA ASN A 103 9.77 7.24 8.05
C ASN A 103 10.25 5.90 8.64
N ASN A 104 10.47 4.89 7.80
CA ASN A 104 11.03 3.61 8.24
C ASN A 104 12.43 3.78 8.85
N ALA A 105 13.33 4.49 8.16
CA ALA A 105 14.67 4.81 8.67
C ALA A 105 14.64 5.67 9.93
N GLY A 106 13.63 6.53 10.07
CA GLY A 106 13.36 7.36 11.24
C GLY A 106 12.70 6.63 12.41
N MET A 107 12.52 5.30 12.33
CA MET A 107 11.87 4.47 13.34
C MET A 107 10.41 4.86 13.61
N LYS A 108 9.74 5.46 12.63
CA LYS A 108 8.31 5.74 12.71
C LYS A 108 7.48 4.49 12.39
N ARG A 109 6.21 4.52 12.74
CA ARG A 109 5.27 3.45 12.39
C ARG A 109 5.10 3.36 10.88
N ILE A 110 5.23 2.15 10.34
CA ILE A 110 4.97 1.82 8.95
C ILE A 110 4.09 0.57 8.86
N VAL A 111 3.51 0.32 7.70
CA VAL A 111 2.86 -0.95 7.40
C VAL A 111 3.80 -1.78 6.53
N ALA A 112 4.17 -2.97 7.00
CA ALA A 112 4.96 -3.91 6.20
C ALA A 112 4.06 -4.53 5.12
N ALA A 113 4.30 -4.18 3.85
CA ALA A 113 3.49 -4.62 2.73
C ALA A 113 4.34 -4.77 1.45
N PRO A 114 4.78 -5.97 1.10
CA PRO A 114 4.70 -7.24 1.85
C PRO A 114 5.72 -7.39 2.97
N THR A 115 6.82 -6.62 2.96
CA THR A 115 7.88 -6.66 3.98
C THR A 115 8.21 -5.27 4.51
N ALA A 116 8.88 -5.18 5.67
CA ALA A 116 9.34 -3.91 6.21
C ALA A 116 10.32 -3.17 5.26
N GLY A 117 11.14 -3.90 4.51
CA GLY A 117 12.06 -3.33 3.52
C GLY A 117 11.36 -2.74 2.29
N SER A 118 10.20 -3.24 1.93
CA SER A 118 9.38 -2.75 0.80
C SER A 118 8.14 -1.96 1.24
N CYS A 119 8.07 -1.55 2.50
CA CYS A 119 6.91 -0.86 3.10
C CYS A 119 6.44 0.40 2.35
N GLY A 120 7.32 1.01 1.57
CA GLY A 120 7.00 2.21 0.79
C GLY A 120 6.26 1.93 -0.51
N ILE A 121 6.33 0.73 -1.08
CA ILE A 121 5.86 0.46 -2.45
C ILE A 121 4.33 0.49 -2.53
N ILE A 122 3.65 -0.37 -1.79
CA ILE A 122 2.19 -0.47 -1.83
C ILE A 122 1.52 0.86 -1.40
N PRO A 123 1.85 1.46 -0.24
CA PRO A 123 1.26 2.75 0.11
C PRO A 123 1.53 3.85 -0.91
N ALA A 124 2.77 3.94 -1.43
CA ALA A 124 3.13 4.98 -2.38
C ALA A 124 2.28 4.95 -3.65
N VAL A 125 2.08 3.76 -4.21
CA VAL A 125 1.29 3.58 -5.43
C VAL A 125 -0.19 3.81 -5.17
N PHE A 126 -0.77 3.16 -4.15
CA PHE A 126 -2.21 3.23 -3.89
C PHE A 126 -2.66 4.61 -3.43
N ILE A 127 -1.88 5.30 -2.57
CA ILE A 127 -2.20 6.66 -2.14
C ILE A 127 -2.11 7.63 -3.33
N ALA A 128 -1.05 7.52 -4.15
CA ALA A 128 -0.95 8.35 -5.34
C ALA A 128 -2.11 8.10 -6.31
N TYR A 129 -2.51 6.84 -6.49
CA TYR A 129 -3.60 6.45 -7.37
C TYR A 129 -4.95 6.99 -6.88
N GLU A 130 -5.26 6.83 -5.59
CA GLU A 130 -6.46 7.38 -4.96
C GLU A 130 -6.56 8.89 -5.18
N GLN A 131 -5.48 9.61 -4.86
CA GLN A 131 -5.44 11.07 -4.94
C GLN A 131 -5.54 11.59 -6.38
N TYR A 132 -4.83 10.95 -7.31
CA TYR A 132 -4.75 11.38 -8.70
C TYR A 132 -6.04 11.09 -9.47
N TYR A 133 -6.61 9.91 -9.31
CA TYR A 133 -7.81 9.48 -10.02
C TYR A 133 -9.11 9.64 -9.22
N LYS A 134 -9.03 10.15 -7.98
CA LYS A 134 -10.17 10.35 -7.07
C LYS A 134 -11.01 9.08 -6.89
N VAL A 135 -10.34 7.98 -6.70
CA VAL A 135 -10.94 6.66 -6.51
C VAL A 135 -11.54 6.58 -5.11
N ASN A 136 -12.70 5.93 -4.97
CA ASN A 136 -13.30 5.74 -3.65
C ASN A 136 -12.53 4.69 -2.82
N GLU A 137 -12.60 4.83 -1.49
CA GLU A 137 -11.92 3.98 -0.52
C GLU A 137 -12.23 2.48 -0.73
N ASP A 138 -13.49 2.12 -0.99
CA ASP A 138 -13.89 0.73 -1.20
C ASP A 138 -13.14 0.06 -2.37
N SER A 139 -12.87 0.82 -3.44
CA SER A 139 -12.10 0.32 -4.58
C SER A 139 -10.63 0.10 -4.21
N ILE A 140 -10.06 0.96 -3.37
CA ILE A 140 -8.71 0.78 -2.83
C ILE A 140 -8.64 -0.46 -1.93
N ILE A 141 -9.62 -0.66 -1.04
CA ILE A 141 -9.67 -1.84 -0.17
C ILE A 141 -9.74 -3.14 -1.00
N LYS A 142 -10.57 -3.18 -2.05
CA LYS A 142 -10.64 -4.32 -2.99
C LYS A 142 -9.31 -4.58 -3.70
N ALA A 143 -8.63 -3.52 -4.11
CA ALA A 143 -7.31 -3.61 -4.74
C ALA A 143 -6.24 -4.09 -3.74
N LEU A 144 -6.32 -3.69 -2.47
CA LEU A 144 -5.43 -4.18 -1.41
C LEU A 144 -5.64 -5.68 -1.15
N PHE A 145 -6.87 -6.18 -1.11
CA PHE A 145 -7.11 -7.62 -1.06
C PHE A 145 -6.50 -8.34 -2.26
N THR A 146 -6.66 -7.79 -3.46
CA THR A 146 -6.02 -8.34 -4.68
C THR A 146 -4.49 -8.38 -4.54
N ALA A 147 -3.89 -7.29 -4.09
CA ALA A 147 -2.44 -7.20 -3.89
C ALA A 147 -1.95 -8.16 -2.79
N SER A 148 -2.71 -8.33 -1.71
CA SER A 148 -2.42 -9.29 -0.64
C SER A 148 -2.40 -10.72 -1.17
N GLY A 149 -3.43 -11.13 -1.93
CA GLY A 149 -3.48 -12.47 -2.52
C GLY A 149 -2.35 -12.74 -3.52
N ILE A 150 -1.93 -11.73 -4.30
CA ILE A 150 -0.76 -11.85 -5.18
C ILE A 150 0.52 -12.01 -4.34
N GLY A 151 0.70 -11.19 -3.32
CA GLY A 151 1.90 -11.19 -2.47
C GLY A 151 2.04 -12.44 -1.58
N GLU A 152 0.97 -13.19 -1.37
CA GLU A 152 0.99 -14.46 -0.64
C GLU A 152 1.49 -15.62 -1.50
N ILE A 153 1.32 -15.52 -2.83
CA ILE A 153 1.64 -16.60 -3.78
C ILE A 153 3.04 -16.41 -4.40
N VAL A 154 3.55 -15.16 -4.45
CA VAL A 154 4.84 -14.79 -5.05
C VAL A 154 5.93 -14.71 -4.01
#